data_1ae76a08952953775d7be4c787b49826
#
_entry.id   1ae76a08952953775d7be4c787b49826
#
_cell.length_a   1.000
_cell.length_b   1.000
_cell.length_c   1.000
_cell.angle_alpha   90.00
_cell.angle_beta   90.00
_cell.angle_gamma   90.00
#
_symmetry.space_group_name_H-M   'P 1'
#
loop_
_entity.id
_entity.type
_entity.pdbx_description
1 polymer ?
#
loop_
_entity_poly.entity_id
_entity_poly.type
_entity_poly.pdbx_seq_one_letter_code
_entity_poly.pdbx_strand_id
1 'polypeptide(L)'
;MAPSLGPPDCRDADFTDIQAAINALPAAGGKVFVKAGTYVVSQTILIEQSNVHIQGEGMGITNIVAARTMTATPAIRIYNQQAGNVLPLLADTSKGDTSATLTPANAAGLTPGSYVLLFSNKPVDTEDLQKHAGEVKRIDVVDLAAGRVTFDDQIFDAYLVSDAAATARIIMLQNVTLSDFSVTTLAPFYTGSEASISCRFVENLQIKYVESHHTYVAGMQLLSVRNSNISDCYIHDIRDKQPAANVHYGIVVSAASQNVSIAGCRFSHTRHAVTTGGASGALENGVQRSIVVANCTSMAADTAHFDTHDPAENVTYVGCTAIGGKPALQEVVGFQMRGSNSSIIGCSVLQAIGKGILLFHTGSSGATITGNMIAGVKSVAGALGIGIHLDSSGTSRHTIAGNVIKQCEGSAILGESGNNDVVVSGNVIDGTNLVVPDASIVFHSAERITMIGNKITNNQTGGPIGMKGSSKDWLIAGNSFAQNSSNSPAPLSDDSTVINNFGYNPLGTIAFPWLPNGALTNDGGGTANPVSGRLYTVRQSAKTIIITGGTGTQIAIDGTPTGLSAGVFKLGVGETIAVTYSSTPTSKVSAD
;
A
#
# COMPACT_ATOMS: atom_id res chain seq x y z
N MET A 1 -12.22 44.30 14.00
CA MET A 1 -12.18 44.90 12.64
C MET A 1 -11.24 44.01 11.82
N ALA A 2 -11.73 43.33 10.83
CA ALA A 2 -10.87 42.64 9.86
C ALA A 2 -10.11 43.73 9.07
N PRO A 3 -8.82 43.55 8.83
CA PRO A 3 -8.09 44.47 7.95
C PRO A 3 -8.77 44.46 6.60
N SER A 4 -9.05 45.64 6.06
CA SER A 4 -9.53 45.82 4.69
C SER A 4 -8.43 45.27 3.78
N LEU A 5 -8.68 44.11 3.15
CA LEU A 5 -7.84 43.62 2.06
C LEU A 5 -8.03 44.61 0.90
N GLY A 6 -7.19 45.60 0.82
CA GLY A 6 -7.12 46.48 -0.35
C GLY A 6 -6.75 45.65 -1.59
N PRO A 7 -7.17 46.09 -2.79
CA PRO A 7 -6.70 45.45 -4.01
C PRO A 7 -5.16 45.48 -4.04
N PRO A 8 -4.49 44.44 -4.56
CA PRO A 8 -3.06 44.44 -4.73
C PRO A 8 -2.67 45.68 -5.54
N ASP A 9 -1.50 46.28 -5.24
CA ASP A 9 -1.02 47.46 -5.94
C ASP A 9 -0.60 47.07 -7.38
N CYS A 10 -1.56 47.12 -8.27
CA CYS A 10 -1.44 46.72 -9.67
C CYS A 10 -0.89 47.81 -10.59
N ARG A 11 -0.21 48.82 -10.06
CA ARG A 11 0.22 50.01 -10.83
C ARG A 11 1.10 49.71 -12.03
N ASP A 12 1.74 48.54 -12.07
CA ASP A 12 2.60 48.08 -13.17
C ASP A 12 2.15 46.69 -13.73
N ALA A 13 0.91 46.26 -13.51
CA ALA A 13 0.41 44.98 -14.01
C ALA A 13 -0.40 45.21 -15.30
N ASP A 14 -0.21 44.30 -16.27
CA ASP A 14 -0.98 44.30 -17.53
C ASP A 14 -2.47 43.99 -17.28
N PHE A 15 -2.77 43.21 -16.21
CA PHE A 15 -4.10 42.76 -15.84
C PHE A 15 -4.33 42.90 -14.33
N THR A 16 -5.56 43.20 -13.96
CA THR A 16 -6.03 43.27 -12.55
C THR A 16 -6.72 41.96 -12.10
N ASP A 17 -6.95 41.04 -13.00
CA ASP A 17 -7.66 39.79 -12.80
C ASP A 17 -6.91 38.63 -13.44
N ILE A 18 -6.72 37.51 -12.67
CA ILE A 18 -5.96 36.35 -13.12
C ILE A 18 -6.62 35.67 -14.31
N GLN A 19 -7.97 35.56 -14.31
CA GLN A 19 -8.70 34.93 -15.43
C GLN A 19 -8.58 35.76 -16.71
N ALA A 20 -8.63 37.09 -16.59
CA ALA A 20 -8.46 37.97 -17.74
C ALA A 20 -7.05 37.82 -18.35
N ALA A 21 -6.02 37.67 -17.52
CA ALA A 21 -4.65 37.40 -17.98
C ALA A 21 -4.54 36.04 -18.69
N ILE A 22 -5.18 35.00 -18.18
CA ILE A 22 -5.24 33.67 -18.82
C ILE A 22 -5.94 33.76 -20.17
N ASN A 23 -7.09 34.44 -20.23
CA ASN A 23 -7.89 34.58 -21.45
C ASN A 23 -7.17 35.38 -22.55
N ALA A 24 -6.22 36.22 -22.17
CA ALA A 24 -5.41 37.03 -23.11
C ALA A 24 -4.20 36.24 -23.67
N LEU A 25 -3.92 35.03 -23.16
CA LEU A 25 -2.83 34.23 -23.70
C LEU A 25 -3.11 33.83 -25.16
N PRO A 26 -2.08 33.76 -26.02
CA PRO A 26 -2.23 33.25 -27.38
C PRO A 26 -2.63 31.77 -27.34
N ALA A 27 -3.22 31.26 -28.44
CA ALA A 27 -3.63 29.86 -28.56
C ALA A 27 -2.45 28.86 -28.34
N ALA A 28 -1.22 29.30 -28.55
CA ALA A 28 -0.02 28.49 -28.26
C ALA A 28 0.28 28.34 -26.75
N GLY A 29 -0.45 29.04 -25.89
CA GLY A 29 -0.20 29.10 -24.46
C GLY A 29 0.72 30.24 -24.08
N GLY A 30 1.17 30.22 -22.83
CA GLY A 30 2.08 31.25 -22.31
C GLY A 30 2.14 31.25 -20.78
N LYS A 31 2.78 32.27 -20.24
CA LYS A 31 2.98 32.43 -18.80
C LYS A 31 2.19 33.62 -18.26
N VAL A 32 1.44 33.37 -17.21
CA VAL A 32 0.80 34.40 -16.37
C VAL A 32 1.63 34.50 -15.08
N PHE A 33 2.27 35.64 -14.86
CA PHE A 33 2.98 35.93 -13.63
C PHE A 33 2.08 36.74 -12.69
N VAL A 34 1.82 36.19 -11.50
CA VAL A 34 0.94 36.75 -10.48
C VAL A 34 1.80 37.37 -9.39
N LYS A 35 1.82 38.70 -9.31
CA LYS A 35 2.64 39.44 -8.33
C LYS A 35 2.25 39.11 -6.89
N ALA A 36 3.11 39.51 -5.95
CA ALA A 36 2.83 39.43 -4.51
C ALA A 36 1.51 40.14 -4.17
N GLY A 37 0.72 39.53 -3.31
CA GLY A 37 -0.57 40.06 -2.87
C GLY A 37 -1.62 39.00 -2.59
N THR A 38 -2.81 39.49 -2.22
CA THR A 38 -3.97 38.61 -1.93
C THR A 38 -5.06 38.85 -2.95
N TYR A 39 -5.39 37.81 -3.69
CA TYR A 39 -6.35 37.82 -4.78
C TYR A 39 -7.60 37.06 -4.37
N VAL A 40 -8.67 37.80 -4.04
CA VAL A 40 -9.96 37.17 -3.68
C VAL A 40 -10.72 36.87 -4.99
N VAL A 41 -10.90 35.57 -5.27
CA VAL A 41 -11.61 35.10 -6.44
C VAL A 41 -13.03 34.71 -6.08
N SER A 42 -14.01 35.21 -6.80
CA SER A 42 -15.45 34.89 -6.62
C SER A 42 -15.97 33.86 -7.61
N GLN A 43 -15.14 33.46 -8.56
CA GLN A 43 -15.38 32.42 -9.55
C GLN A 43 -14.14 31.56 -9.71
N THR A 44 -14.31 30.33 -10.15
CA THR A 44 -13.22 29.40 -10.46
C THR A 44 -12.30 30.02 -11.52
N ILE A 45 -11.00 30.01 -11.26
CA ILE A 45 -9.98 30.28 -12.28
C ILE A 45 -9.92 29.04 -13.19
N LEU A 46 -10.28 29.22 -14.46
CA LEU A 46 -10.34 28.16 -15.46
C LEU A 46 -9.11 28.18 -16.37
N ILE A 47 -8.48 27.03 -16.51
CA ILE A 47 -7.43 26.79 -17.50
C ILE A 47 -7.95 25.74 -18.45
N GLU A 48 -8.33 26.16 -19.66
CA GLU A 48 -8.96 25.34 -20.69
C GLU A 48 -8.09 25.14 -21.93
N GLN A 49 -6.84 25.60 -21.89
CA GLN A 49 -5.86 25.46 -22.97
C GLN A 49 -4.55 24.86 -22.49
N SER A 50 -3.81 24.25 -23.41
CA SER A 50 -2.49 23.67 -23.18
C SER A 50 -1.38 24.73 -23.09
N ASN A 51 -0.21 24.33 -22.58
CA ASN A 51 1.00 25.14 -22.50
C ASN A 51 0.82 26.41 -21.65
N VAL A 52 0.04 26.34 -20.57
CA VAL A 52 -0.17 27.45 -19.63
C VAL A 52 0.70 27.28 -18.39
N HIS A 53 1.41 28.36 -18.01
CA HIS A 53 2.13 28.41 -16.74
C HIS A 53 1.60 29.56 -15.90
N ILE A 54 1.00 29.27 -14.75
CA ILE A 54 0.67 30.27 -13.72
C ILE A 54 1.76 30.23 -12.66
N GLN A 55 2.44 31.35 -12.47
CA GLN A 55 3.49 31.50 -11.48
C GLN A 55 3.24 32.69 -10.55
N GLY A 56 3.26 32.45 -9.24
CA GLY A 56 3.32 33.50 -8.22
C GLY A 56 4.74 33.93 -7.87
N GLU A 57 4.88 34.70 -6.81
CA GLU A 57 6.18 35.09 -6.23
C GLU A 57 6.63 34.23 -5.06
N GLY A 58 5.76 33.31 -4.60
CA GLY A 58 6.06 32.34 -3.54
C GLY A 58 4.84 31.97 -2.70
N MET A 59 4.98 30.83 -1.99
CA MET A 59 4.02 30.40 -0.96
C MET A 59 3.95 31.47 0.14
N GLY A 60 2.73 31.86 0.55
CA GLY A 60 2.49 32.92 1.52
C GLY A 60 2.71 34.34 1.00
N ILE A 61 3.29 34.51 -0.18
CA ILE A 61 3.56 35.81 -0.80
C ILE A 61 2.48 36.15 -1.83
N THR A 62 2.19 35.22 -2.76
CA THR A 62 1.03 35.32 -3.67
C THR A 62 -0.06 34.44 -3.14
N ASN A 63 -1.19 35.00 -2.72
CA ASN A 63 -2.28 34.28 -2.09
C ASN A 63 -3.55 34.35 -2.94
N ILE A 64 -4.02 33.22 -3.43
CA ILE A 64 -5.31 33.07 -4.12
C ILE A 64 -6.35 32.61 -3.10
N VAL A 65 -7.36 33.44 -2.86
CA VAL A 65 -8.34 33.20 -1.79
C VAL A 65 -9.73 33.04 -2.40
N ALA A 66 -10.28 31.83 -2.33
CA ALA A 66 -11.63 31.56 -2.76
C ALA A 66 -12.65 32.27 -1.87
N ALA A 67 -13.54 33.07 -2.46
CA ALA A 67 -14.56 33.81 -1.74
C ALA A 67 -15.62 32.89 -1.13
N ARG A 68 -16.31 33.34 -0.09
CA ARG A 68 -17.39 32.59 0.59
C ARG A 68 -18.59 32.27 -0.31
N THR A 69 -18.73 33.00 -1.41
CA THR A 69 -19.80 32.79 -2.42
C THR A 69 -19.53 31.63 -3.35
N MET A 70 -18.28 31.13 -3.40
CA MET A 70 -17.95 29.95 -4.19
C MET A 70 -18.44 28.69 -3.47
N THR A 71 -19.44 28.04 -4.05
CA THR A 71 -20.01 26.81 -3.51
C THR A 71 -19.82 25.69 -4.52
N ALA A 72 -19.37 24.52 -4.04
CA ALA A 72 -19.18 23.30 -4.84
C ALA A 72 -18.26 23.44 -6.07
N THR A 73 -17.33 24.42 -6.07
CA THR A 73 -16.39 24.63 -7.17
C THR A 73 -14.98 24.86 -6.65
N PRO A 74 -13.93 24.37 -7.33
CA PRO A 74 -12.55 24.61 -6.94
C PRO A 74 -12.15 26.08 -7.17
N ALA A 75 -11.12 26.55 -6.45
CA ALA A 75 -10.52 27.86 -6.71
C ALA A 75 -9.83 27.90 -8.08
N ILE A 76 -9.14 26.80 -8.43
CA ILE A 76 -8.48 26.62 -9.74
C ILE A 76 -8.95 25.30 -10.34
N ARG A 77 -9.38 25.34 -11.60
CA ARG A 77 -9.73 24.16 -12.38
C ARG A 77 -8.95 24.12 -13.69
N ILE A 78 -8.26 23.00 -13.90
CA ILE A 78 -7.58 22.70 -15.16
C ILE A 78 -8.42 21.62 -15.85
N TYR A 79 -9.17 21.98 -16.85
CA TYR A 79 -10.11 21.10 -17.53
C TYR A 79 -10.67 21.76 -18.78
N ASN A 80 -10.77 21.01 -19.87
CA ASN A 80 -11.54 21.41 -21.03
C ASN A 80 -12.82 20.56 -21.14
N GLN A 81 -13.92 21.18 -21.55
CA GLN A 81 -15.20 20.49 -21.64
C GLN A 81 -15.12 19.32 -22.61
N GLN A 82 -15.52 18.15 -22.15
CA GLN A 82 -15.48 16.94 -22.98
C GLN A 82 -16.74 16.81 -23.82
N ALA A 83 -16.58 16.63 -25.12
CA ALA A 83 -17.66 16.29 -26.05
C ALA A 83 -17.68 14.76 -26.27
N GLY A 84 -17.82 13.99 -25.19
CA GLY A 84 -17.59 12.54 -25.19
C GLY A 84 -18.66 11.74 -25.92
N ASN A 85 -18.52 11.56 -27.23
CA ASN A 85 -19.24 10.50 -27.92
C ASN A 85 -18.65 9.15 -27.50
N VAL A 86 -19.50 8.29 -26.94
CA VAL A 86 -19.14 6.90 -26.62
C VAL A 86 -19.14 6.10 -27.91
N LEU A 87 -18.04 5.41 -28.19
CA LEU A 87 -17.78 4.61 -29.37
C LEU A 87 -17.60 3.15 -28.93
N PRO A 88 -18.63 2.29 -29.07
CA PRO A 88 -18.56 0.89 -28.65
C PRO A 88 -17.46 0.11 -29.41
N LEU A 89 -16.80 -0.79 -28.71
CA LEU A 89 -15.88 -1.75 -29.34
C LEU A 89 -16.68 -2.82 -30.10
N LEU A 90 -16.11 -3.29 -31.21
CA LEU A 90 -16.65 -4.40 -31.99
C LEU A 90 -16.08 -5.76 -31.58
N ALA A 91 -14.94 -5.78 -30.92
CA ALA A 91 -14.27 -6.98 -30.47
C ALA A 91 -13.66 -6.77 -29.07
N ASP A 92 -13.55 -7.85 -28.32
CA ASP A 92 -12.86 -7.87 -27.05
C ASP A 92 -11.39 -7.46 -27.23
N THR A 93 -10.84 -6.80 -26.22
CA THR A 93 -9.40 -6.57 -26.11
C THR A 93 -8.88 -7.24 -24.84
N SER A 94 -7.66 -7.74 -24.92
CA SER A 94 -6.96 -8.40 -23.83
C SER A 94 -5.89 -7.49 -23.22
N LYS A 95 -5.55 -7.77 -21.98
CA LYS A 95 -4.37 -7.17 -21.35
C LYS A 95 -3.13 -7.51 -22.17
N GLY A 96 -2.35 -6.48 -22.53
CA GLY A 96 -1.15 -6.59 -23.37
C GLY A 96 -1.39 -6.26 -24.85
N ASP A 97 -2.65 -6.20 -25.29
CA ASP A 97 -2.95 -5.70 -26.64
C ASP A 97 -2.55 -4.23 -26.79
N THR A 98 -2.27 -3.81 -28.02
CA THR A 98 -1.93 -2.43 -28.35
C THR A 98 -2.98 -1.75 -29.22
N SER A 99 -4.11 -2.41 -29.49
CA SER A 99 -5.15 -1.86 -30.37
C SER A 99 -6.54 -2.29 -29.94
N ALA A 100 -7.54 -1.48 -30.33
CA ALA A 100 -8.97 -1.79 -30.20
C ALA A 100 -9.65 -1.67 -31.57
N THR A 101 -10.75 -2.40 -31.76
CA THR A 101 -11.52 -2.40 -33.01
C THR A 101 -12.87 -1.70 -32.81
N LEU A 102 -13.14 -0.72 -33.64
CA LEU A 102 -14.37 0.05 -33.73
C LEU A 102 -15.04 -0.18 -35.10
N THR A 103 -16.25 0.38 -35.29
CA THR A 103 -16.73 0.50 -36.66
C THR A 103 -15.86 1.49 -37.45
N PRO A 104 -15.68 1.32 -38.77
CA PRO A 104 -14.97 2.30 -39.60
C PRO A 104 -15.49 3.73 -39.46
N ALA A 105 -16.81 3.90 -39.30
CA ALA A 105 -17.45 5.19 -39.07
C ALA A 105 -17.03 5.83 -37.74
N ASN A 106 -16.93 5.05 -36.67
CA ASN A 106 -16.48 5.52 -35.36
C ASN A 106 -14.96 5.83 -35.37
N ALA A 107 -14.17 5.01 -36.04
CA ALA A 107 -12.73 5.23 -36.20
C ALA A 107 -12.41 6.50 -37.02
N ALA A 108 -13.25 6.88 -37.99
CA ALA A 108 -13.06 8.07 -38.82
C ALA A 108 -13.06 9.40 -38.02
N GLY A 109 -13.66 9.41 -36.83
CA GLY A 109 -13.63 10.57 -35.94
C GLY A 109 -12.40 10.68 -35.06
N LEU A 110 -11.46 9.71 -35.13
CA LEU A 110 -10.26 9.64 -34.33
C LEU A 110 -9.04 10.00 -35.19
N THR A 111 -8.04 10.63 -34.57
CA THR A 111 -6.82 11.05 -35.27
C THR A 111 -5.58 10.64 -34.48
N PRO A 112 -4.48 10.25 -35.15
CA PRO A 112 -3.20 10.04 -34.48
C PRO A 112 -2.79 11.24 -33.64
N GLY A 113 -2.24 10.98 -32.46
CA GLY A 113 -1.87 11.99 -31.47
C GLY A 113 -3.02 12.45 -30.55
N SER A 114 -4.28 12.16 -30.87
CA SER A 114 -5.41 12.42 -29.96
C SER A 114 -5.57 11.35 -28.89
N TYR A 115 -6.45 11.59 -27.93
CA TYR A 115 -6.64 10.72 -26.76
C TYR A 115 -8.05 10.15 -26.71
N VAL A 116 -8.15 8.95 -26.18
CA VAL A 116 -9.42 8.31 -25.84
C VAL A 116 -9.37 7.79 -24.41
N LEU A 117 -10.51 7.75 -23.75
CA LEU A 117 -10.73 6.91 -22.58
C LEU A 117 -11.26 5.57 -23.08
N LEU A 118 -10.52 4.50 -22.88
CA LEU A 118 -10.97 3.12 -23.06
C LEU A 118 -11.58 2.68 -21.73
N PHE A 119 -12.81 2.15 -21.73
CA PHE A 119 -13.52 1.79 -20.50
C PHE A 119 -14.56 0.69 -20.74
N SER A 120 -15.06 0.10 -19.65
CA SER A 120 -16.17 -0.85 -19.65
C SER A 120 -16.97 -0.74 -18.36
N ASN A 121 -18.08 -1.45 -18.26
CA ASN A 121 -18.89 -1.54 -17.03
C ASN A 121 -18.36 -2.61 -16.05
N LYS A 122 -17.21 -3.20 -16.30
CA LYS A 122 -16.59 -4.16 -15.39
C LYS A 122 -16.21 -3.46 -14.08
N PRO A 123 -16.79 -3.86 -12.93
CA PRO A 123 -16.37 -3.32 -11.63
C PRO A 123 -14.90 -3.64 -11.34
N VAL A 124 -14.18 -2.69 -10.79
CA VAL A 124 -12.76 -2.83 -10.42
C VAL A 124 -12.50 -2.57 -8.95
N ASP A 125 -13.49 -2.11 -8.21
CA ASP A 125 -13.41 -1.87 -6.78
C ASP A 125 -14.36 -2.83 -6.05
N THR A 126 -13.87 -3.49 -5.01
CA THR A 126 -14.66 -4.47 -4.25
C THR A 126 -15.60 -3.82 -3.24
N GLU A 127 -15.31 -2.57 -2.85
CA GLU A 127 -16.13 -1.81 -1.91
C GLU A 127 -17.16 -0.93 -2.63
N ASP A 128 -16.85 -0.49 -3.85
CA ASP A 128 -17.70 0.39 -4.64
C ASP A 128 -17.85 -0.12 -6.08
N LEU A 129 -18.85 -0.93 -6.30
CA LEU A 129 -19.16 -1.53 -7.60
C LEU A 129 -19.54 -0.51 -8.69
N GLN A 130 -19.68 0.77 -8.35
CA GLN A 130 -19.87 1.86 -9.32
C GLN A 130 -18.56 2.32 -9.97
N LYS A 131 -17.42 1.88 -9.46
CA LYS A 131 -16.12 2.15 -10.05
C LYS A 131 -15.78 1.07 -11.07
N HIS A 132 -15.58 1.49 -12.29
CA HIS A 132 -15.40 0.60 -13.43
C HIS A 132 -14.01 0.71 -14.04
N ALA A 133 -13.63 -0.32 -14.80
CA ALA A 133 -12.38 -0.36 -15.55
C ALA A 133 -12.29 0.79 -16.56
N GLY A 134 -11.11 1.37 -16.68
CA GLY A 134 -10.83 2.41 -17.66
C GLY A 134 -9.37 2.85 -17.64
N GLU A 135 -8.91 3.33 -18.79
CA GLU A 135 -7.55 3.86 -18.97
C GLU A 135 -7.50 4.87 -20.11
N VAL A 136 -6.71 5.92 -19.93
CA VAL A 136 -6.46 6.92 -20.98
C VAL A 136 -5.41 6.39 -21.94
N LYS A 137 -5.72 6.41 -23.25
CA LYS A 137 -4.83 5.99 -24.31
C LYS A 137 -4.60 7.12 -25.32
N ARG A 138 -3.35 7.27 -25.76
CA ARG A 138 -3.01 8.12 -26.89
C ARG A 138 -3.01 7.28 -28.16
N ILE A 139 -3.64 7.80 -29.20
CA ILE A 139 -3.75 7.12 -30.47
C ILE A 139 -2.45 7.31 -31.26
N ASP A 140 -1.88 6.19 -31.73
CA ASP A 140 -0.71 6.19 -32.60
C ASP A 140 -1.11 6.07 -34.07
N VAL A 141 -1.96 5.08 -34.39
CA VAL A 141 -2.41 4.82 -35.77
C VAL A 141 -3.91 4.56 -35.82
N VAL A 142 -4.56 5.03 -36.88
CA VAL A 142 -5.95 4.71 -37.21
C VAL A 142 -6.02 4.04 -38.57
N ASP A 143 -6.41 2.77 -38.59
CA ASP A 143 -6.72 2.01 -39.83
C ASP A 143 -8.22 2.10 -40.08
N LEU A 144 -8.63 3.03 -40.93
CA LEU A 144 -10.03 3.28 -41.25
C LEU A 144 -10.72 2.10 -41.92
N ALA A 145 -9.99 1.33 -42.76
CA ALA A 145 -10.59 0.21 -43.46
C ALA A 145 -10.96 -0.93 -42.51
N ALA A 146 -10.09 -1.22 -41.56
CA ALA A 146 -10.30 -2.24 -40.54
C ALA A 146 -11.06 -1.72 -39.31
N GLY A 147 -11.26 -0.40 -39.16
CA GLY A 147 -11.81 0.21 -37.93
C GLY A 147 -10.88 0.04 -36.74
N ARG A 148 -9.58 -0.25 -36.97
CA ARG A 148 -8.61 -0.54 -35.90
C ARG A 148 -7.90 0.74 -35.45
N VAL A 149 -7.88 0.93 -34.14
CA VAL A 149 -7.17 2.04 -33.48
C VAL A 149 -6.02 1.46 -32.67
N THR A 150 -4.79 1.81 -33.03
CA THR A 150 -3.57 1.40 -32.32
C THR A 150 -3.14 2.50 -31.36
N PHE A 151 -2.71 2.13 -30.17
CA PHE A 151 -2.28 3.01 -29.11
C PHE A 151 -0.76 3.05 -28.98
N ASP A 152 -0.24 4.09 -28.37
CA ASP A 152 1.19 4.29 -28.11
C ASP A 152 1.76 3.37 -27.01
N ASP A 153 0.90 2.71 -26.24
CA ASP A 153 1.26 1.73 -25.22
C ASP A 153 0.25 0.56 -25.18
N GLN A 154 0.59 -0.48 -24.39
CA GLN A 154 -0.27 -1.65 -24.22
C GLN A 154 -1.51 -1.34 -23.37
N ILE A 155 -2.57 -2.07 -23.62
CA ILE A 155 -3.80 -2.10 -22.81
C ILE A 155 -3.51 -2.84 -21.49
N PHE A 156 -3.88 -2.25 -20.36
CA PHE A 156 -3.58 -2.80 -19.03
C PHE A 156 -4.68 -3.68 -18.44
N ASP A 157 -5.91 -3.58 -18.96
CA ASP A 157 -7.05 -4.42 -18.57
C ASP A 157 -7.62 -5.20 -19.76
N ALA A 158 -8.51 -6.14 -19.48
CA ALA A 158 -9.35 -6.75 -20.51
C ALA A 158 -10.65 -5.97 -20.63
N TYR A 159 -11.03 -5.58 -21.84
CA TYR A 159 -12.29 -4.88 -22.14
C TYR A 159 -13.15 -5.78 -23.03
N LEU A 160 -14.19 -6.36 -22.43
CA LEU A 160 -15.07 -7.29 -23.12
C LEU A 160 -16.30 -6.55 -23.65
N VAL A 161 -16.72 -6.91 -24.86
CA VAL A 161 -17.94 -6.37 -25.46
C VAL A 161 -19.17 -6.70 -24.60
N SER A 162 -19.17 -7.84 -23.93
CA SER A 162 -20.19 -8.23 -22.95
C SER A 162 -20.31 -7.26 -21.77
N ASP A 163 -19.22 -6.57 -21.41
CA ASP A 163 -19.16 -5.58 -20.34
C ASP A 163 -19.40 -4.15 -20.86
N ALA A 164 -20.02 -4.01 -22.04
CA ALA A 164 -20.23 -2.75 -22.73
C ALA A 164 -18.93 -1.95 -22.95
N ALA A 165 -17.85 -2.63 -23.33
CA ALA A 165 -16.57 -2.01 -23.63
C ALA A 165 -16.67 -0.97 -24.73
N ALA A 166 -16.09 0.20 -24.51
CA ALA A 166 -16.17 1.34 -25.41
C ALA A 166 -14.94 2.24 -25.28
N THR A 167 -14.76 3.12 -26.26
CA THR A 167 -13.90 4.29 -26.15
C THR A 167 -14.72 5.57 -26.10
N ALA A 168 -14.17 6.61 -25.47
CA ALA A 168 -14.70 7.97 -25.58
C ALA A 168 -13.55 8.91 -25.97
N ARG A 169 -13.77 9.73 -26.98
CA ARG A 169 -12.80 10.78 -27.34
C ARG A 169 -12.73 11.78 -26.19
N ILE A 170 -11.52 12.09 -25.75
CA ILE A 170 -11.26 13.08 -24.72
C ILE A 170 -10.35 14.20 -25.23
N ILE A 171 -10.56 15.42 -24.70
CA ILE A 171 -9.65 16.53 -24.90
C ILE A 171 -8.67 16.55 -23.75
N MET A 172 -7.41 16.20 -24.04
CA MET A 172 -6.32 16.17 -23.07
C MET A 172 -5.54 17.48 -23.14
N LEU A 173 -5.55 18.25 -22.05
CA LEU A 173 -4.67 19.42 -21.94
C LEU A 173 -3.23 18.95 -21.73
N GLN A 174 -2.27 19.72 -22.25
CA GLN A 174 -0.86 19.36 -22.17
C GLN A 174 -0.02 20.49 -21.59
N ASN A 175 1.05 20.13 -20.87
CA ASN A 175 2.08 21.07 -20.41
C ASN A 175 1.50 22.22 -19.56
N VAL A 176 0.70 21.91 -18.54
CA VAL A 176 0.19 22.93 -17.61
C VAL A 176 1.07 22.97 -16.37
N THR A 177 1.49 24.16 -15.97
CA THR A 177 2.31 24.37 -14.77
C THR A 177 1.64 25.35 -13.81
N LEU A 178 1.60 24.99 -12.54
CA LEU A 178 1.23 25.85 -11.42
C LEU A 178 2.42 25.95 -10.47
N SER A 179 2.84 27.16 -10.10
CA SER A 179 3.98 27.29 -9.18
C SER A 179 3.96 28.56 -8.33
N ASP A 180 4.58 28.45 -7.15
CA ASP A 180 5.02 29.59 -6.32
C ASP A 180 3.85 30.45 -5.80
N PHE A 181 2.77 29.85 -5.28
CA PHE A 181 1.66 30.58 -4.66
C PHE A 181 0.93 29.74 -3.60
N SER A 182 0.08 30.39 -2.82
CA SER A 182 -0.83 29.73 -1.87
C SER A 182 -2.28 29.81 -2.35
N VAL A 183 -3.06 28.75 -2.07
CA VAL A 183 -4.52 28.70 -2.28
C VAL A 183 -5.21 28.43 -0.95
N THR A 184 -6.20 29.23 -0.62
CA THR A 184 -6.98 29.09 0.61
C THR A 184 -8.45 29.49 0.39
N THR A 185 -9.28 29.30 1.40
CA THR A 185 -10.68 29.78 1.38
C THR A 185 -10.96 30.74 2.52
N LEU A 186 -11.84 31.71 2.30
CA LEU A 186 -12.37 32.57 3.37
C LEU A 186 -13.32 31.73 4.26
N ALA A 187 -12.77 31.17 5.33
CA ALA A 187 -13.54 30.39 6.32
C ALA A 187 -14.66 31.22 6.98
N PRO A 188 -15.72 30.60 7.59
CA PRO A 188 -15.84 29.18 7.92
C PRO A 188 -16.95 28.39 7.17
N PHE A 189 -17.62 28.91 6.15
CA PHE A 189 -18.87 28.31 5.64
C PHE A 189 -18.82 27.90 4.16
N TYR A 190 -17.77 27.17 3.79
CA TYR A 190 -17.74 26.58 2.47
C TYR A 190 -18.56 25.28 2.46
N THR A 191 -19.56 25.20 1.60
CA THR A 191 -20.41 24.00 1.40
C THR A 191 -20.04 23.21 0.15
N GLY A 192 -18.87 23.49 -0.43
CA GLY A 192 -18.39 22.89 -1.66
C GLY A 192 -17.98 21.42 -1.52
N SER A 193 -18.00 20.70 -2.62
CA SER A 193 -17.64 19.29 -2.72
C SER A 193 -16.39 19.04 -3.55
N GLU A 194 -15.57 20.07 -3.80
CA GLU A 194 -14.39 19.94 -4.66
C GLU A 194 -13.12 20.43 -3.95
N ALA A 195 -11.98 19.93 -4.43
CA ALA A 195 -10.66 20.34 -3.97
C ALA A 195 -10.37 21.82 -4.32
N SER A 196 -9.42 22.46 -3.64
CA SER A 196 -9.00 23.83 -4.00
C SER A 196 -8.41 23.90 -5.39
N ILE A 197 -7.67 22.88 -5.81
CA ILE A 197 -7.12 22.73 -7.16
C ILE A 197 -7.65 21.40 -7.72
N SER A 198 -8.36 21.46 -8.85
CA SER A 198 -8.90 20.28 -9.54
C SER A 198 -8.33 20.21 -10.96
N CYS A 199 -7.67 19.11 -11.28
CA CYS A 199 -7.05 18.84 -12.57
C CYS A 199 -7.71 17.61 -13.18
N ARG A 200 -8.19 17.72 -14.43
CA ARG A 200 -8.86 16.62 -15.11
C ARG A 200 -8.40 16.54 -16.57
N PHE A 201 -8.05 15.35 -17.02
CA PHE A 201 -7.57 15.09 -18.38
C PHE A 201 -6.39 16.01 -18.74
N VAL A 202 -5.30 15.89 -17.99
CA VAL A 202 -4.08 16.66 -18.21
C VAL A 202 -2.89 15.71 -18.37
N GLU A 203 -2.09 15.92 -19.40
CA GLU A 203 -0.79 15.28 -19.56
C GLU A 203 0.34 16.27 -19.33
N ASN A 204 1.40 15.80 -18.67
CA ASN A 204 2.54 16.62 -18.29
C ASN A 204 2.14 17.83 -17.42
N LEU A 205 1.31 17.57 -16.40
CA LEU A 205 0.98 18.55 -15.36
C LEU A 205 2.18 18.70 -14.41
N GLN A 206 2.53 19.94 -14.11
CA GLN A 206 3.55 20.28 -13.13
C GLN A 206 2.94 21.18 -12.05
N ILE A 207 2.95 20.75 -10.79
CA ILE A 207 2.56 21.61 -9.65
C ILE A 207 3.71 21.61 -8.67
N LYS A 208 4.31 22.79 -8.42
CA LYS A 208 5.47 22.90 -7.54
C LYS A 208 5.44 24.15 -6.69
N TYR A 209 5.94 24.02 -5.45
CA TYR A 209 5.97 25.16 -4.52
C TYR A 209 4.60 25.81 -4.36
N VAL A 210 3.55 24.98 -4.25
CA VAL A 210 2.18 25.45 -4.02
C VAL A 210 1.74 25.04 -2.62
N GLU A 211 1.24 26.02 -1.86
CA GLU A 211 0.59 25.78 -0.58
C GLU A 211 -0.93 25.71 -0.77
N SER A 212 -1.57 24.69 -0.19
CA SER A 212 -3.02 24.58 -0.16
C SER A 212 -3.49 24.34 1.27
N HIS A 213 -4.29 25.26 1.81
CA HIS A 213 -4.67 25.19 3.21
C HIS A 213 -6.08 25.76 3.48
N HIS A 214 -6.67 25.34 4.61
CA HIS A 214 -8.00 25.76 5.06
C HIS A 214 -9.07 25.60 3.98
N THR A 215 -8.91 24.59 3.13
CA THR A 215 -9.85 24.22 2.08
C THR A 215 -10.70 23.02 2.50
N TYR A 216 -11.65 22.62 1.67
CA TYR A 216 -12.54 21.51 1.95
C TYR A 216 -12.33 20.37 0.95
N VAL A 217 -12.65 19.15 1.34
CA VAL A 217 -12.59 17.94 0.54
C VAL A 217 -11.15 17.51 0.21
N ALA A 218 -10.38 18.34 -0.50
CA ALA A 218 -8.97 18.04 -0.78
C ALA A 218 -8.17 19.33 -1.06
N GLY A 219 -6.88 19.29 -0.80
CA GLY A 219 -5.96 20.31 -1.28
C GLY A 219 -5.84 20.28 -2.79
N MET A 220 -5.62 19.09 -3.36
CA MET A 220 -5.54 18.88 -4.81
C MET A 220 -6.24 17.60 -5.21
N GLN A 221 -6.95 17.63 -6.34
CA GLN A 221 -7.59 16.48 -6.95
C GLN A 221 -7.12 16.30 -8.39
N LEU A 222 -6.61 15.11 -8.70
CA LEU A 222 -6.03 14.73 -9.99
C LEU A 222 -6.87 13.61 -10.57
N LEU A 223 -7.59 13.86 -11.66
CA LEU A 223 -8.49 12.90 -12.32
C LEU A 223 -8.02 12.63 -13.74
N SER A 224 -7.72 11.39 -14.05
CA SER A 224 -7.25 10.97 -15.38
C SER A 224 -6.06 11.82 -15.87
N VAL A 225 -5.11 12.11 -15.00
CA VAL A 225 -3.87 12.80 -15.37
C VAL A 225 -2.79 11.78 -15.77
N ARG A 226 -1.92 12.15 -16.70
CA ARG A 226 -0.81 11.31 -17.17
C ARG A 226 0.53 12.03 -17.07
N ASN A 227 1.63 11.29 -16.87
CA ASN A 227 2.99 11.78 -16.94
C ASN A 227 3.19 13.09 -16.15
N SER A 228 2.65 13.13 -14.93
CA SER A 228 2.50 14.37 -14.15
C SER A 228 3.35 14.38 -12.89
N ASN A 229 3.78 15.55 -12.46
CA ASN A 229 4.64 15.71 -11.30
C ASN A 229 4.12 16.80 -10.36
N ILE A 230 3.98 16.44 -9.08
CA ILE A 230 3.64 17.37 -8.00
C ILE A 230 4.82 17.37 -7.02
N SER A 231 5.47 18.53 -6.80
CA SER A 231 6.67 18.57 -5.97
C SER A 231 6.71 19.76 -5.02
N ASP A 232 7.35 19.53 -3.88
CA ASP A 232 7.70 20.57 -2.91
C ASP A 232 6.50 21.43 -2.47
N CYS A 233 5.32 20.82 -2.43
CA CYS A 233 4.07 21.47 -2.03
C CYS A 233 3.83 21.31 -0.53
N TYR A 234 3.07 22.24 0.06
CA TYR A 234 2.61 22.14 1.43
C TYR A 234 1.09 22.15 1.50
N ILE A 235 0.50 21.04 1.93
CA ILE A 235 -0.94 20.87 2.04
C ILE A 235 -1.30 20.65 3.50
N HIS A 236 -2.15 21.52 4.07
CA HIS A 236 -2.45 21.42 5.50
C HIS A 236 -3.80 22.01 5.88
N ASP A 237 -4.26 21.61 7.07
CA ASP A 237 -5.53 22.09 7.65
C ASP A 237 -6.71 21.98 6.67
N ILE A 238 -6.77 20.85 5.97
CA ILE A 238 -7.89 20.54 5.10
C ILE A 238 -9.08 20.15 5.97
N ARG A 239 -10.24 20.70 5.70
CA ARG A 239 -11.42 20.58 6.54
C ARG A 239 -12.45 19.62 5.94
N ASP A 240 -13.13 18.91 6.79
CA ASP A 240 -14.28 18.12 6.37
C ASP A 240 -15.45 19.03 5.99
N LYS A 241 -16.15 18.68 4.92
CA LYS A 241 -17.36 19.35 4.44
C LYS A 241 -18.50 19.27 5.46
N GLN A 242 -18.60 18.14 6.16
CA GLN A 242 -19.55 17.88 7.24
C GLN A 242 -18.89 16.91 8.22
N PRO A 243 -19.16 16.99 9.52
CA PRO A 243 -18.54 16.13 10.53
C PRO A 243 -18.65 14.61 10.28
N ALA A 244 -19.51 14.19 9.38
CA ALA A 244 -19.74 12.77 9.05
C ALA A 244 -19.26 12.36 7.63
N ALA A 245 -18.78 13.29 6.80
CA ALA A 245 -18.44 12.97 5.41
C ALA A 245 -17.02 12.37 5.27
N ASN A 246 -16.16 12.57 6.27
CA ASN A 246 -14.77 12.06 6.30
C ASN A 246 -14.00 12.30 4.99
N VAL A 247 -14.13 13.47 4.39
CA VAL A 247 -13.48 13.85 3.13
C VAL A 247 -12.64 15.12 3.31
N HIS A 248 -11.40 14.96 3.74
CA HIS A 248 -10.45 16.06 3.91
C HIS A 248 -9.03 15.57 3.60
N TYR A 249 -8.76 15.42 2.32
CA TYR A 249 -7.54 14.82 1.79
C TYR A 249 -6.48 15.87 1.44
N GLY A 250 -5.21 15.48 1.48
CA GLY A 250 -4.13 16.28 0.93
C GLY A 250 -4.17 16.29 -0.60
N ILE A 251 -3.70 15.22 -1.23
CA ILE A 251 -3.75 14.99 -2.68
C ILE A 251 -4.54 13.72 -2.96
N VAL A 252 -5.53 13.81 -3.83
CA VAL A 252 -6.31 12.66 -4.33
C VAL A 252 -5.92 12.39 -5.78
N VAL A 253 -5.47 11.17 -6.08
CA VAL A 253 -5.20 10.70 -7.44
C VAL A 253 -6.31 9.73 -7.82
N SER A 254 -7.13 10.05 -8.83
CA SER A 254 -8.38 9.36 -9.13
C SER A 254 -8.52 8.99 -10.60
N ALA A 255 -9.57 8.24 -10.89
CA ALA A 255 -9.96 7.81 -12.23
C ALA A 255 -8.80 7.10 -12.97
N ALA A 256 -8.65 7.28 -14.26
CA ALA A 256 -7.62 6.65 -15.08
C ALA A 256 -6.25 7.36 -15.00
N SER A 257 -5.86 7.87 -13.83
CA SER A 257 -4.56 8.53 -13.65
C SER A 257 -3.40 7.53 -13.76
N GLN A 258 -2.35 7.91 -14.50
CA GLN A 258 -1.22 7.05 -14.78
C GLN A 258 0.10 7.83 -14.74
N ASN A 259 1.15 7.17 -14.22
CA ASN A 259 2.50 7.71 -14.23
C ASN A 259 2.58 9.08 -13.56
N VAL A 260 2.14 9.14 -12.28
CA VAL A 260 2.12 10.36 -11.46
C VAL A 260 3.20 10.27 -10.39
N SER A 261 4.02 11.30 -10.28
CA SER A 261 5.02 11.47 -9.23
C SER A 261 4.59 12.56 -8.25
N ILE A 262 4.64 12.27 -6.94
CA ILE A 262 4.41 13.24 -5.85
C ILE A 262 5.65 13.20 -4.97
N ALA A 263 6.44 14.29 -4.95
CA ALA A 263 7.74 14.27 -4.31
C ALA A 263 8.01 15.49 -3.41
N GLY A 264 8.69 15.27 -2.28
CA GLY A 264 9.13 16.36 -1.40
C GLY A 264 7.99 17.15 -0.73
N CYS A 265 6.76 16.69 -0.83
CA CYS A 265 5.60 17.38 -0.29
C CYS A 265 5.47 17.19 1.22
N ARG A 266 4.91 18.19 1.89
CA ARG A 266 4.58 18.16 3.32
C ARG A 266 3.08 18.23 3.52
N PHE A 267 2.60 17.48 4.50
CA PHE A 267 1.17 17.39 4.84
C PHE A 267 0.99 17.48 6.35
N SER A 268 -0.06 18.17 6.80
CA SER A 268 -0.48 18.12 8.19
C SER A 268 -1.99 18.34 8.33
N HIS A 269 -2.59 17.73 9.35
CA HIS A 269 -4.03 17.86 9.64
C HIS A 269 -4.90 17.58 8.40
N THR A 270 -4.69 16.42 7.79
CA THR A 270 -5.49 15.87 6.70
C THR A 270 -6.01 14.51 7.11
N ARG A 271 -7.07 14.01 6.50
CA ARG A 271 -7.48 12.62 6.68
C ARG A 271 -6.42 11.67 6.13
N HIS A 272 -6.04 11.87 4.86
CA HIS A 272 -4.91 11.23 4.20
C HIS A 272 -4.06 12.30 3.53
N ALA A 273 -2.75 12.20 3.64
CA ALA A 273 -1.82 13.09 2.94
C ALA A 273 -1.90 12.88 1.42
N VAL A 274 -1.78 11.63 1.00
CA VAL A 274 -1.96 11.20 -0.38
C VAL A 274 -2.85 9.98 -0.37
N THR A 275 -3.87 9.97 -1.22
CA THR A 275 -4.71 8.80 -1.44
C THR A 275 -4.96 8.58 -2.91
N THR A 276 -5.10 7.32 -3.32
CA THR A 276 -5.78 6.99 -4.55
C THR A 276 -7.27 6.84 -4.26
N GLY A 277 -8.13 7.05 -5.24
CA GLY A 277 -9.56 6.88 -4.97
C GLY A 277 -10.39 6.98 -6.23
N GLY A 278 -11.62 6.47 -6.15
CA GLY A 278 -12.53 6.53 -7.26
C GLY A 278 -13.21 7.88 -7.36
N ALA A 279 -13.34 8.36 -8.57
CA ALA A 279 -14.41 9.24 -8.95
C ALA A 279 -15.51 8.38 -9.58
N SER A 280 -16.76 8.78 -9.48
CA SER A 280 -17.90 8.06 -10.05
C SER A 280 -18.53 8.88 -11.17
N GLY A 281 -18.52 8.34 -12.37
CA GLY A 281 -19.12 8.99 -13.58
C GLY A 281 -18.58 8.34 -14.85
N ALA A 282 -19.31 8.42 -15.94
CA ALA A 282 -18.97 7.71 -17.19
C ALA A 282 -17.57 8.01 -17.74
N LEU A 283 -17.03 9.22 -17.51
CA LEU A 283 -15.67 9.62 -17.89
C LEU A 283 -14.71 9.69 -16.69
N GLU A 284 -15.12 9.21 -15.53
CA GLU A 284 -14.34 9.20 -14.30
C GLU A 284 -13.93 7.78 -13.88
N ASN A 285 -14.24 6.80 -14.70
CA ASN A 285 -13.83 5.42 -14.51
C ASN A 285 -12.33 5.25 -14.75
N GLY A 286 -11.77 4.25 -14.11
CA GLY A 286 -10.39 3.86 -14.36
C GLY A 286 -9.63 3.40 -13.14
N VAL A 287 -8.50 2.77 -13.42
CA VAL A 287 -7.56 2.26 -12.44
C VAL A 287 -6.35 3.20 -12.37
N GLN A 288 -5.99 3.61 -11.17
CA GLN A 288 -4.78 4.41 -10.93
C GLN A 288 -3.56 3.49 -11.06
N ARG A 289 -2.59 3.85 -11.91
CA ARG A 289 -1.41 3.02 -12.16
C ARG A 289 -0.11 3.80 -12.12
N SER A 290 0.93 3.12 -11.62
CA SER A 290 2.30 3.66 -11.61
C SER A 290 2.39 5.02 -10.91
N ILE A 291 1.88 5.08 -9.69
CA ILE A 291 1.94 6.27 -8.83
C ILE A 291 3.16 6.15 -7.91
N VAL A 292 4.02 7.16 -7.90
CA VAL A 292 5.19 7.22 -7.03
C VAL A 292 5.04 8.37 -6.06
N VAL A 293 5.08 8.07 -4.75
CA VAL A 293 5.09 9.08 -3.69
C VAL A 293 6.46 9.01 -3.01
N ALA A 294 7.27 10.06 -3.15
CA ALA A 294 8.67 10.05 -2.76
C ALA A 294 9.03 11.16 -1.77
N ASN A 295 9.76 10.82 -0.71
CA ASN A 295 10.32 11.81 0.23
C ASN A 295 9.28 12.79 0.80
N CYS A 296 8.04 12.35 0.94
CA CYS A 296 6.97 13.15 1.52
C CYS A 296 6.87 12.95 3.03
N THR A 297 6.47 14.00 3.73
CA THR A 297 6.24 13.94 5.19
C THR A 297 4.79 14.26 5.51
N SER A 298 4.15 13.39 6.30
CA SER A 298 2.80 13.60 6.81
C SER A 298 2.77 13.58 8.33
N MET A 299 2.11 14.57 8.94
CA MET A 299 1.98 14.72 10.38
C MET A 299 0.51 14.85 10.77
N ALA A 300 0.15 14.25 11.91
CA ALA A 300 -1.16 14.40 12.53
C ALA A 300 -2.34 14.12 11.56
N ALA A 301 -2.27 13.03 10.82
CA ALA A 301 -3.39 12.55 10.01
C ALA A 301 -4.55 12.08 10.89
N ASP A 302 -5.77 12.06 10.34
CA ASP A 302 -6.96 11.67 11.09
C ASP A 302 -7.27 10.16 11.00
N THR A 303 -6.89 9.47 9.92
CA THR A 303 -7.15 8.01 9.75
C THR A 303 -5.97 7.23 9.19
N ALA A 304 -5.37 7.68 8.09
CA ALA A 304 -4.12 7.12 7.57
C ALA A 304 -3.30 8.24 6.93
N HIS A 305 -1.97 8.17 7.09
CA HIS A 305 -1.11 9.17 6.48
C HIS A 305 -1.08 8.99 4.95
N PHE A 306 -0.79 7.80 4.50
CA PHE A 306 -0.73 7.45 3.08
C PHE A 306 -1.68 6.28 2.82
N ASP A 307 -2.52 6.39 1.81
CA ASP A 307 -3.57 5.43 1.53
C ASP A 307 -3.65 5.09 0.04
N THR A 308 -3.99 3.86 -0.26
CA THR A 308 -4.42 3.44 -1.59
C THR A 308 -5.79 2.79 -1.48
N HIS A 309 -6.67 3.05 -2.44
CA HIS A 309 -7.90 2.30 -2.61
C HIS A 309 -7.75 1.19 -3.65
N ASP A 310 -8.56 0.13 -3.56
CA ASP A 310 -8.89 -0.67 -4.72
C ASP A 310 -9.46 0.27 -5.79
N PRO A 311 -9.08 0.22 -7.01
CA PRO A 311 -8.30 -0.77 -7.73
C PRO A 311 -6.86 -0.35 -8.07
N ALA A 312 -6.25 0.56 -7.31
CA ALA A 312 -4.91 1.07 -7.64
C ALA A 312 -3.88 -0.06 -7.83
N GLU A 313 -3.00 0.10 -8.82
CA GLU A 313 -1.95 -0.86 -9.15
C GLU A 313 -0.57 -0.19 -9.20
N ASN A 314 0.46 -0.90 -8.74
CA ASN A 314 1.86 -0.44 -8.81
C ASN A 314 2.06 0.94 -8.16
N VAL A 315 1.51 1.14 -6.95
CA VAL A 315 1.75 2.35 -6.16
C VAL A 315 3.00 2.16 -5.32
N THR A 316 3.94 3.09 -5.39
CA THR A 316 5.20 3.03 -4.65
C THR A 316 5.32 4.21 -3.71
N TYR A 317 5.48 3.94 -2.42
CA TYR A 317 5.92 4.90 -1.42
C TYR A 317 7.40 4.69 -1.15
N VAL A 318 8.23 5.71 -1.33
CA VAL A 318 9.67 5.62 -1.11
C VAL A 318 10.20 6.80 -0.30
N GLY A 319 10.93 6.50 0.80
CA GLY A 319 11.53 7.53 1.65
C GLY A 319 10.53 8.45 2.36
N CYS A 320 9.25 8.06 2.43
CA CYS A 320 8.21 8.88 3.05
C CYS A 320 8.20 8.71 4.58
N THR A 321 7.73 9.74 5.29
CA THR A 321 7.63 9.74 6.75
C THR A 321 6.19 10.01 7.20
N ALA A 322 5.64 9.12 8.02
CA ALA A 322 4.36 9.24 8.71
C ALA A 322 4.61 9.47 10.22
N ILE A 323 4.10 10.55 10.79
CA ILE A 323 4.39 10.94 12.17
C ILE A 323 3.12 11.16 12.97
N GLY A 324 2.94 10.36 14.02
CA GLY A 324 1.86 10.48 14.99
C GLY A 324 0.49 10.21 14.39
N GLY A 325 -0.50 10.74 15.02
CA GLY A 325 -1.90 10.73 14.63
C GLY A 325 -2.64 11.71 15.54
N LYS A 326 -3.83 12.10 15.16
CA LYS A 326 -4.65 12.92 16.04
C LYS A 326 -5.04 12.09 17.26
N PRO A 327 -4.75 12.51 18.48
CA PRO A 327 -4.97 11.71 19.68
C PRO A 327 -6.45 11.69 20.05
N ALA A 328 -7.29 11.13 19.24
CA ALA A 328 -8.69 10.94 19.53
C ALA A 328 -9.12 9.56 19.08
N LEU A 329 -9.45 8.66 19.99
CA LEU A 329 -10.36 7.51 19.86
C LEU A 329 -10.39 6.69 18.55
N GLN A 330 -9.64 7.06 17.53
CA GLN A 330 -9.61 6.41 16.21
C GLN A 330 -8.21 5.88 15.90
N GLU A 331 -8.20 4.81 15.15
CA GLU A 331 -7.01 4.27 14.54
C GLU A 331 -6.42 5.25 13.51
N VAL A 332 -5.10 5.46 13.56
CA VAL A 332 -4.36 6.25 12.57
C VAL A 332 -3.20 5.42 12.03
N VAL A 333 -3.36 4.97 10.82
CA VAL A 333 -2.39 4.10 10.12
C VAL A 333 -1.28 4.93 9.47
N GLY A 334 -0.05 4.44 9.53
CA GLY A 334 1.06 5.06 8.79
C GLY A 334 0.87 4.93 7.28
N PHE A 335 0.82 3.72 6.77
CA PHE A 335 0.56 3.41 5.36
C PHE A 335 -0.54 2.35 5.26
N GLN A 336 -1.60 2.66 4.55
CA GLN A 336 -2.70 1.73 4.25
C GLN A 336 -2.69 1.40 2.77
N MET A 337 -2.60 0.12 2.44
CA MET A 337 -2.52 -0.34 1.05
C MET A 337 -3.66 -1.31 0.76
N ARG A 338 -4.44 -0.97 -0.27
CA ARG A 338 -5.52 -1.79 -0.81
C ARG A 338 -5.26 -2.21 -2.26
N GLY A 339 -4.37 -1.50 -2.94
CA GLY A 339 -4.00 -1.76 -4.32
C GLY A 339 -2.97 -2.88 -4.50
N SER A 340 -2.97 -3.52 -5.67
CA SER A 340 -2.08 -4.65 -5.99
C SER A 340 -0.67 -4.24 -6.41
N ASN A 341 0.29 -5.15 -6.23
CA ASN A 341 1.68 -5.01 -6.64
C ASN A 341 2.34 -3.69 -6.19
N SER A 342 1.94 -3.22 -5.01
CA SER A 342 2.38 -1.93 -4.48
C SER A 342 3.55 -2.08 -3.53
N SER A 343 4.30 -1.00 -3.30
CA SER A 343 5.55 -1.07 -2.53
C SER A 343 5.67 0.06 -1.50
N ILE A 344 6.25 -0.28 -0.33
CA ILE A 344 6.65 0.68 0.71
C ILE A 344 8.14 0.44 0.99
N ILE A 345 8.99 1.38 0.60
CA ILE A 345 10.44 1.20 0.56
C ILE A 345 11.15 2.34 1.29
N GLY A 346 11.96 2.01 2.29
CA GLY A 346 12.78 2.99 3.02
C GLY A 346 11.99 4.09 3.71
N CYS A 347 10.73 3.81 4.05
CA CYS A 347 9.84 4.76 4.72
C CYS A 347 9.97 4.69 6.25
N SER A 348 9.50 5.73 6.93
CA SER A 348 9.46 5.80 8.38
C SER A 348 8.03 5.96 8.89
N VAL A 349 7.65 5.16 9.88
CA VAL A 349 6.41 5.30 10.65
C VAL A 349 6.78 5.53 12.10
N LEU A 350 6.43 6.67 12.63
CA LEU A 350 6.76 7.09 13.99
C LEU A 350 5.48 7.38 14.77
N GLN A 351 5.26 6.61 15.85
CA GLN A 351 4.15 6.84 16.79
C GLN A 351 2.74 6.77 16.14
N ALA A 352 2.54 5.87 15.18
CA ALA A 352 1.20 5.58 14.65
C ALA A 352 0.28 5.01 15.75
N ILE A 353 -1.03 5.10 15.53
CA ILE A 353 -2.04 4.61 16.47
C ILE A 353 -2.80 3.47 15.77
N GLY A 354 -2.76 2.27 16.35
CA GLY A 354 -3.35 1.06 15.80
C GLY A 354 -2.40 0.29 14.91
N LYS A 355 -2.01 0.82 13.75
CA LYS A 355 -1.15 0.08 12.81
C LYS A 355 -0.08 0.96 12.18
N GLY A 356 1.13 0.43 12.05
CA GLY A 356 2.21 1.10 11.31
C GLY A 356 1.97 1.03 9.80
N ILE A 357 1.90 -0.20 9.28
CA ILE A 357 1.57 -0.50 7.88
C ILE A 357 0.40 -1.49 7.88
N LEU A 358 -0.60 -1.23 7.06
CA LEU A 358 -1.79 -2.05 6.90
C LEU A 358 -1.95 -2.44 5.44
N LEU A 359 -1.97 -3.74 5.16
CA LEU A 359 -2.46 -4.30 3.91
C LEU A 359 -3.91 -4.71 4.14
N PHE A 360 -4.82 -4.12 3.38
CA PHE A 360 -6.26 -4.23 3.59
C PHE A 360 -6.97 -4.53 2.28
N HIS A 361 -8.02 -5.33 2.30
CA HIS A 361 -8.75 -5.84 1.13
C HIS A 361 -8.00 -6.86 0.26
N THR A 362 -8.78 -7.63 -0.48
CA THR A 362 -8.32 -8.71 -1.36
C THR A 362 -7.44 -8.21 -2.52
N GLY A 363 -7.51 -6.91 -2.86
CA GLY A 363 -6.67 -6.27 -3.88
C GLY A 363 -5.20 -6.14 -3.51
N SER A 364 -4.83 -6.19 -2.23
CA SER A 364 -3.47 -5.86 -1.77
C SER A 364 -2.38 -6.92 -2.04
N SER A 365 -2.63 -7.93 -2.88
CA SER A 365 -1.67 -9.00 -3.19
C SER A 365 -0.39 -8.49 -3.88
N GLY A 366 0.73 -9.19 -3.67
CA GLY A 366 2.03 -8.88 -4.30
C GLY A 366 2.74 -7.67 -3.69
N ALA A 367 2.40 -7.27 -2.47
CA ALA A 367 3.02 -6.10 -1.83
C ALA A 367 4.48 -6.36 -1.42
N THR A 368 5.32 -5.31 -1.57
CA THR A 368 6.71 -5.29 -1.11
C THR A 368 6.90 -4.23 -0.03
N ILE A 369 7.29 -4.67 1.18
CA ILE A 369 7.53 -3.81 2.35
C ILE A 369 8.99 -3.98 2.76
N THR A 370 9.87 -3.04 2.36
CA THR A 370 11.30 -3.26 2.45
C THR A 370 12.06 -2.06 3.01
N GLY A 371 12.97 -2.33 3.97
CA GLY A 371 13.89 -1.33 4.49
C GLY A 371 13.24 -0.22 5.29
N ASN A 372 12.04 -0.41 5.82
CA ASN A 372 11.29 0.61 6.55
C ASN A 372 11.66 0.64 8.03
N MET A 373 11.51 1.79 8.66
CA MET A 373 11.57 1.96 10.11
C MET A 373 10.18 2.19 10.68
N ILE A 374 9.71 1.30 11.55
CA ILE A 374 8.42 1.39 12.22
C ILE A 374 8.67 1.42 13.72
N ALA A 375 8.27 2.49 14.40
CA ALA A 375 8.58 2.69 15.80
C ALA A 375 7.45 3.31 16.61
N GLY A 376 7.21 2.75 17.82
CA GLY A 376 6.29 3.32 18.79
C GLY A 376 4.81 3.23 18.38
N VAL A 377 4.39 2.13 17.74
CA VAL A 377 2.98 1.94 17.35
C VAL A 377 2.16 1.62 18.60
N LYS A 378 1.14 2.42 18.84
CA LYS A 378 0.30 2.35 20.05
C LYS A 378 -1.03 1.68 19.77
N SER A 379 -1.55 0.99 20.77
CA SER A 379 -2.92 0.48 20.78
C SER A 379 -3.92 1.60 21.04
N VAL A 380 -5.13 1.43 20.56
CA VAL A 380 -6.30 2.26 20.90
C VAL A 380 -7.50 1.34 21.05
N ALA A 381 -8.59 1.81 21.65
CA ALA A 381 -9.79 1.00 21.83
C ALA A 381 -10.25 0.39 20.49
N GLY A 382 -10.24 -0.93 20.43
CA GLY A 382 -10.62 -1.70 19.23
C GLY A 382 -9.52 -1.93 18.20
N ALA A 383 -8.29 -1.38 18.40
CA ALA A 383 -7.16 -1.62 17.49
C ALA A 383 -5.87 -1.94 18.25
N LEU A 384 -5.20 -3.01 17.85
CA LEU A 384 -3.92 -3.45 18.42
C LEU A 384 -2.78 -2.61 17.83
N GLY A 385 -1.76 -2.30 18.64
CA GLY A 385 -0.58 -1.54 18.22
C GLY A 385 0.39 -2.36 17.36
N ILE A 386 -0.01 -2.70 16.13
CA ILE A 386 0.69 -3.63 15.23
C ILE A 386 1.66 -2.89 14.33
N GLY A 387 2.88 -3.42 14.17
CA GLY A 387 3.87 -2.85 13.26
C GLY A 387 3.45 -2.96 11.79
N ILE A 388 3.27 -4.18 11.29
CA ILE A 388 2.80 -4.50 9.93
C ILE A 388 1.64 -5.48 10.04
N HIS A 389 0.49 -5.14 9.51
CA HIS A 389 -0.72 -5.95 9.56
C HIS A 389 -1.18 -6.32 8.14
N LEU A 390 -1.27 -7.62 7.87
CA LEU A 390 -1.88 -8.19 6.68
C LEU A 390 -3.32 -8.58 7.04
N ASP A 391 -4.25 -7.63 6.96
CA ASP A 391 -5.63 -7.72 7.48
C ASP A 391 -6.64 -8.30 6.47
N SER A 392 -6.17 -8.81 5.35
CA SER A 392 -7.07 -9.35 4.35
C SER A 392 -6.94 -10.87 4.25
N SER A 393 -8.06 -11.56 4.34
CA SER A 393 -8.12 -12.98 4.01
C SER A 393 -7.90 -13.20 2.51
N GLY A 394 -7.05 -14.16 2.15
CA GLY A 394 -6.85 -14.61 0.77
C GLY A 394 -5.87 -13.76 -0.06
N THR A 395 -5.17 -12.79 0.53
CA THR A 395 -4.05 -12.13 -0.16
C THR A 395 -2.77 -12.99 -0.10
N SER A 396 -1.88 -12.79 -1.05
CA SER A 396 -0.70 -13.65 -1.17
C SER A 396 0.49 -12.95 -1.82
N ARG A 397 1.63 -13.63 -1.77
CA ARG A 397 2.88 -13.22 -2.43
C ARG A 397 3.44 -11.88 -1.91
N HIS A 398 3.39 -11.67 -0.60
CA HIS A 398 3.98 -10.49 0.03
C HIS A 398 5.46 -10.72 0.37
N THR A 399 6.24 -9.66 0.27
CA THR A 399 7.64 -9.63 0.74
C THR A 399 7.80 -8.57 1.82
N ILE A 400 8.23 -8.99 3.01
CA ILE A 400 8.51 -8.14 4.17
C ILE A 400 9.98 -8.31 4.53
N ALA A 401 10.86 -7.39 4.09
CA ALA A 401 12.29 -7.62 4.16
C ALA A 401 13.10 -6.43 4.68
N GLY A 402 14.08 -6.69 5.53
CA GLY A 402 15.05 -5.69 5.99
C GLY A 402 14.45 -4.52 6.77
N ASN A 403 13.25 -4.67 7.34
CA ASN A 403 12.60 -3.63 8.13
C ASN A 403 13.14 -3.61 9.57
N VAL A 404 13.14 -2.43 10.18
CA VAL A 404 13.39 -2.23 11.61
C VAL A 404 12.06 -1.92 12.28
N ILE A 405 11.55 -2.83 13.11
CA ILE A 405 10.27 -2.68 13.81
C ILE A 405 10.54 -2.70 15.32
N LYS A 406 10.15 -1.64 16.02
CA LYS A 406 10.46 -1.53 17.44
C LYS A 406 9.39 -0.82 18.25
N GLN A 407 9.28 -1.22 19.52
CA GLN A 407 8.39 -0.58 20.50
C GLN A 407 6.93 -0.54 20.04
N CYS A 408 6.42 -1.67 19.55
CA CYS A 408 5.01 -1.84 19.23
C CYS A 408 4.25 -2.41 20.44
N GLU A 409 3.08 -1.88 20.75
CA GLU A 409 2.25 -2.37 21.86
C GLU A 409 1.63 -3.74 21.55
N GLY A 410 1.46 -4.10 20.30
CA GLY A 410 1.10 -5.43 19.80
C GLY A 410 2.23 -6.09 19.00
N SER A 411 1.89 -7.01 18.12
CA SER A 411 2.82 -7.76 17.29
C SER A 411 3.58 -6.87 16.30
N ALA A 412 4.83 -7.25 15.99
CA ALA A 412 5.57 -6.59 14.93
C ALA A 412 4.96 -6.85 13.55
N ILE A 413 4.59 -8.11 13.29
CA ILE A 413 3.96 -8.55 12.05
C ILE A 413 2.80 -9.46 12.41
N LEU A 414 1.61 -9.14 11.92
CA LEU A 414 0.41 -9.95 12.06
C LEU A 414 -0.17 -10.23 10.67
N GLY A 415 -0.37 -11.51 10.34
CA GLY A 415 -1.09 -11.95 9.15
C GLY A 415 -2.38 -12.66 9.55
N GLU A 416 -3.52 -12.17 9.04
CA GLU A 416 -4.82 -12.81 9.21
C GLU A 416 -4.96 -14.04 8.30
N SER A 417 -6.06 -14.75 8.42
CA SER A 417 -6.29 -16.04 7.75
C SER A 417 -6.15 -15.94 6.22
N GLY A 418 -5.40 -16.89 5.63
CA GLY A 418 -5.27 -17.02 4.19
C GLY A 418 -4.21 -16.13 3.54
N ASN A 419 -3.37 -15.45 4.32
CA ASN A 419 -2.18 -14.77 3.79
C ASN A 419 -1.10 -15.81 3.46
N ASN A 420 -1.07 -16.27 2.21
CA ASN A 420 -0.17 -17.33 1.76
C ASN A 420 1.03 -16.80 0.96
N ASP A 421 2.07 -17.64 0.81
CA ASP A 421 3.25 -17.32 0.01
C ASP A 421 3.97 -16.03 0.46
N VAL A 422 4.08 -15.82 1.78
CA VAL A 422 4.70 -14.62 2.35
C VAL A 422 6.16 -14.88 2.73
N VAL A 423 7.04 -13.97 2.33
CA VAL A 423 8.46 -13.99 2.71
C VAL A 423 8.72 -12.90 3.75
N VAL A 424 9.22 -13.30 4.92
CA VAL A 424 9.63 -12.42 6.02
C VAL A 424 11.13 -12.61 6.25
N SER A 425 11.98 -11.67 5.81
CA SER A 425 13.42 -11.90 5.81
C SER A 425 14.26 -10.71 6.26
N GLY A 426 15.30 -11.00 7.05
CA GLY A 426 16.30 -10.00 7.44
C GLY A 426 15.75 -8.83 8.26
N ASN A 427 14.58 -8.95 8.87
CA ASN A 427 14.00 -7.89 9.69
C ASN A 427 14.66 -7.86 11.08
N VAL A 428 14.78 -6.67 11.65
CA VAL A 428 15.19 -6.44 13.04
C VAL A 428 13.96 -6.02 13.84
N ILE A 429 13.53 -6.87 14.76
CA ILE A 429 12.33 -6.67 15.59
C ILE A 429 12.78 -6.58 17.04
N ASP A 430 12.40 -5.49 17.72
CA ASP A 430 12.83 -5.23 19.10
C ASP A 430 11.75 -4.54 19.95
N GLY A 431 11.41 -5.14 21.08
CA GLY A 431 10.43 -4.58 22.02
C GLY A 431 9.01 -4.55 21.43
N THR A 432 8.40 -5.71 21.25
CA THR A 432 7.02 -5.86 20.78
C THR A 432 6.14 -6.50 21.85
N ASN A 433 4.82 -6.47 21.62
CA ASN A 433 3.83 -6.98 22.56
C ASN A 433 3.97 -6.36 23.95
N LEU A 434 4.18 -5.04 23.99
CA LEU A 434 4.37 -4.30 25.23
C LEU A 434 3.09 -4.29 26.08
N VAL A 435 1.94 -4.39 25.47
CA VAL A 435 0.60 -4.34 26.12
C VAL A 435 -0.25 -5.56 25.75
N VAL A 436 -0.24 -5.96 24.48
CA VAL A 436 -1.09 -7.05 23.97
C VAL A 436 -0.30 -8.35 23.93
N PRO A 437 -0.72 -9.40 24.67
CA PRO A 437 0.00 -10.68 24.70
C PRO A 437 -0.13 -11.43 23.38
N ASP A 438 0.96 -11.54 22.62
CA ASP A 438 1.05 -12.38 21.42
C ASP A 438 2.53 -12.66 21.06
N ALA A 439 2.77 -13.37 19.95
CA ALA A 439 4.10 -13.48 19.39
C ALA A 439 4.50 -12.22 18.58
N SER A 440 5.79 -12.01 18.40
CA SER A 440 6.30 -10.87 17.62
C SER A 440 5.90 -10.96 16.15
N ILE A 441 5.94 -12.16 15.56
CA ILE A 441 5.45 -12.45 14.21
C ILE A 441 4.36 -13.52 14.35
N VAL A 442 3.15 -13.22 13.90
CA VAL A 442 1.99 -14.12 13.97
C VAL A 442 1.34 -14.25 12.62
N PHE A 443 0.97 -15.46 12.24
CA PHE A 443 0.10 -15.73 11.10
C PHE A 443 -0.99 -16.72 11.48
N HIS A 444 -2.21 -16.44 11.03
CA HIS A 444 -3.38 -17.27 11.25
C HIS A 444 -3.74 -18.05 9.99
N SER A 445 -3.86 -19.37 10.08
CA SER A 445 -4.30 -20.25 8.97
C SER A 445 -3.62 -19.92 7.64
N ALA A 446 -2.30 -19.74 7.67
CA ALA A 446 -1.48 -19.33 6.54
C ALA A 446 -0.57 -20.47 6.06
N GLU A 447 -0.35 -20.54 4.76
CA GLU A 447 0.45 -21.58 4.12
C GLU A 447 1.66 -20.99 3.40
N ARG A 448 2.74 -21.77 3.31
CA ARG A 448 3.96 -21.44 2.57
C ARG A 448 4.60 -20.11 3.01
N ILE A 449 4.75 -19.97 4.33
CA ILE A 449 5.42 -18.81 4.92
C ILE A 449 6.91 -19.10 5.05
N THR A 450 7.73 -18.18 4.57
CA THR A 450 9.20 -18.27 4.67
C THR A 450 9.73 -17.19 5.60
N MET A 451 10.36 -17.57 6.71
CA MET A 451 10.98 -16.67 7.69
C MET A 451 12.48 -16.94 7.78
N ILE A 452 13.30 -16.04 7.22
CA ILE A 452 14.75 -16.26 7.12
C ILE A 452 15.54 -15.06 7.64
N GLY A 453 16.52 -15.32 8.51
CA GLY A 453 17.53 -14.34 8.92
C GLY A 453 16.98 -13.17 9.72
N ASN A 454 15.80 -13.28 10.33
CA ASN A 454 15.25 -12.23 11.19
C ASN A 454 15.91 -12.24 12.57
N LYS A 455 16.12 -11.05 13.13
CA LYS A 455 16.52 -10.87 14.53
C LYS A 455 15.32 -10.41 15.34
N ILE A 456 14.86 -11.21 16.31
CA ILE A 456 13.67 -10.92 17.14
C ILE A 456 14.08 -10.90 18.60
N THR A 457 13.94 -9.75 19.25
CA THR A 457 14.38 -9.53 20.63
C THR A 457 13.31 -8.78 21.44
N ASN A 458 13.36 -8.99 22.76
CA ASN A 458 12.57 -8.24 23.74
C ASN A 458 11.04 -8.27 23.52
N ASN A 459 10.47 -9.41 23.08
CA ASN A 459 9.04 -9.61 23.17
C ASN A 459 8.64 -9.71 24.64
N GLN A 460 7.72 -8.87 25.10
CA GLN A 460 7.43 -8.71 26.53
C GLN A 460 6.44 -9.76 27.07
N THR A 461 5.57 -10.30 26.24
CA THR A 461 4.45 -11.14 26.70
C THR A 461 4.31 -12.47 25.97
N GLY A 462 5.04 -12.70 24.88
CA GLY A 462 4.91 -13.90 24.08
C GLY A 462 6.23 -14.40 23.50
N GLY A 463 6.14 -15.30 22.54
CA GLY A 463 7.27 -15.87 21.83
C GLY A 463 7.68 -15.04 20.60
N PRO A 464 8.80 -15.43 19.94
CA PRO A 464 9.24 -14.74 18.73
C PRO A 464 8.31 -14.97 17.53
N ILE A 465 7.76 -16.17 17.39
CA ILE A 465 6.92 -16.57 16.26
C ILE A 465 5.69 -17.32 16.76
N GLY A 466 4.53 -16.99 16.24
CA GLY A 466 3.24 -17.65 16.47
C GLY A 466 2.63 -18.18 15.19
N MET A 467 2.45 -19.51 15.12
CA MET A 467 1.69 -20.19 14.09
C MET A 467 0.32 -20.54 14.68
N LYS A 468 -0.77 -20.00 14.14
CA LYS A 468 -2.12 -20.20 14.66
C LYS A 468 -3.05 -20.81 13.62
N GLY A 469 -4.11 -21.46 14.09
CA GLY A 469 -5.11 -22.09 13.22
C GLY A 469 -4.55 -23.27 12.43
N SER A 470 -5.00 -23.43 11.19
CA SER A 470 -4.61 -24.51 10.27
C SER A 470 -3.38 -24.15 9.41
N SER A 471 -2.43 -23.38 9.96
CA SER A 471 -1.19 -23.01 9.25
C SER A 471 -0.30 -24.22 8.96
N LYS A 472 0.36 -24.24 7.80
CA LYS A 472 1.24 -25.35 7.37
C LYS A 472 2.30 -24.89 6.34
N ASP A 473 3.26 -25.78 6.05
CA ASP A 473 4.30 -25.58 5.02
C ASP A 473 5.18 -24.36 5.29
N TRP A 474 5.62 -24.15 6.53
CA TRP A 474 6.48 -23.02 6.86
C TRP A 474 7.97 -23.39 6.82
N LEU A 475 8.80 -22.47 6.35
CA LEU A 475 10.24 -22.50 6.48
C LEU A 475 10.70 -21.43 7.48
N ILE A 476 11.31 -21.84 8.60
CA ILE A 476 11.85 -20.96 9.64
C ILE A 476 13.34 -21.25 9.78
N ALA A 477 14.21 -20.43 9.15
CA ALA A 477 15.62 -20.72 9.02
C ALA A 477 16.53 -19.54 9.36
N GLY A 478 17.62 -19.81 10.07
CA GLY A 478 18.69 -18.84 10.31
C GLY A 478 18.25 -17.58 11.09
N ASN A 479 17.14 -17.62 11.80
CA ASN A 479 16.70 -16.50 12.63
C ASN A 479 17.42 -16.46 13.97
N SER A 480 17.51 -15.29 14.58
CA SER A 480 18.07 -15.08 15.91
C SER A 480 17.01 -14.61 16.88
N PHE A 481 16.79 -15.38 17.96
CA PHE A 481 15.83 -15.08 19.03
C PHE A 481 16.57 -14.88 20.35
N ALA A 482 16.41 -13.73 20.98
CA ALA A 482 17.03 -13.45 22.26
C ALA A 482 16.15 -12.55 23.14
N GLN A 483 16.24 -12.75 24.45
CA GLN A 483 15.59 -11.88 25.45
C GLN A 483 14.06 -11.75 25.28
N ASN A 484 13.39 -12.73 24.67
CA ASN A 484 11.94 -12.80 24.64
C ASN A 484 11.41 -13.39 25.96
N SER A 485 10.24 -12.97 26.40
CA SER A 485 9.65 -13.44 27.67
C SER A 485 9.32 -14.93 27.64
N SER A 486 9.05 -15.47 26.47
CA SER A 486 8.91 -16.89 26.21
C SER A 486 9.71 -17.24 24.95
N ASN A 487 10.57 -18.24 25.05
CA ASN A 487 11.26 -18.82 23.89
C ASN A 487 10.44 -19.97 23.26
N SER A 488 9.20 -20.13 23.69
CA SER A 488 8.30 -21.16 23.14
C SER A 488 7.68 -20.63 21.85
N PRO A 489 8.02 -21.17 20.69
CA PRO A 489 7.23 -20.95 19.50
C PRO A 489 5.85 -21.61 19.68
N ALA A 490 4.86 -21.10 19.00
CA ALA A 490 3.58 -21.80 18.88
C ALA A 490 3.79 -23.19 18.26
N PRO A 491 2.86 -24.10 18.48
CA PRO A 491 2.94 -25.43 17.87
C PRO A 491 3.11 -25.31 16.36
N LEU A 492 4.21 -25.89 15.85
CA LEU A 492 4.47 -25.95 14.42
C LEU A 492 3.76 -27.17 13.83
N SER A 493 3.22 -27.05 12.65
CA SER A 493 2.65 -28.20 11.92
C SER A 493 3.76 -29.17 11.50
N ASP A 494 3.42 -30.44 11.27
CA ASP A 494 4.35 -31.48 10.84
C ASP A 494 5.06 -31.16 9.52
N ASP A 495 4.40 -30.38 8.65
CA ASP A 495 4.89 -29.99 7.33
C ASP A 495 5.89 -28.82 7.39
N SER A 496 6.15 -28.24 8.57
CA SER A 496 7.02 -27.07 8.70
C SER A 496 8.48 -27.48 8.93
N THR A 497 9.39 -26.77 8.28
CA THR A 497 10.84 -26.95 8.41
C THR A 497 11.45 -25.85 9.27
N VAL A 498 12.16 -26.25 10.33
CA VAL A 498 12.83 -25.33 11.27
C VAL A 498 14.30 -25.70 11.39
N ILE A 499 15.20 -24.85 10.87
CA ILE A 499 16.62 -25.13 10.82
C ILE A 499 17.50 -23.93 11.20
N ASN A 500 18.60 -24.21 11.88
CA ASN A 500 19.69 -23.25 12.15
C ASN A 500 19.23 -21.92 12.80
N ASN A 501 18.19 -21.94 13.66
CA ASN A 501 17.79 -20.76 14.41
C ASN A 501 18.58 -20.66 15.73
N PHE A 502 19.11 -19.49 16.03
CA PHE A 502 19.82 -19.20 17.27
C PHE A 502 18.84 -18.76 18.38
N GLY A 503 19.01 -19.29 19.58
CA GLY A 503 18.17 -18.95 20.75
C GLY A 503 16.76 -19.56 20.71
N TYR A 504 16.48 -20.41 19.76
CA TYR A 504 15.25 -21.16 19.68
C TYR A 504 15.22 -22.31 20.69
N ASN A 505 14.18 -22.39 21.51
CA ASN A 505 14.01 -23.52 22.42
C ASN A 505 13.15 -24.63 21.77
N PRO A 506 13.79 -25.73 21.32
CA PRO A 506 13.06 -26.82 20.69
C PRO A 506 12.17 -27.60 21.68
N LEU A 507 12.33 -27.37 22.98
CA LEU A 507 11.55 -28.04 24.05
C LEU A 507 10.26 -27.26 24.42
N GLY A 508 9.93 -26.16 23.72
CA GLY A 508 8.63 -25.53 23.87
C GLY A 508 7.50 -26.51 23.61
N THR A 509 6.29 -26.21 24.05
CA THR A 509 5.08 -27.05 23.97
C THR A 509 4.68 -27.38 22.53
N ILE A 510 5.47 -28.22 21.86
CA ILE A 510 5.23 -28.65 20.48
C ILE A 510 4.48 -29.98 20.53
N ALA A 511 3.37 -30.06 19.85
CA ALA A 511 2.56 -31.26 19.75
C ALA A 511 3.22 -32.41 18.96
N PHE A 512 4.40 -32.18 18.33
CA PHE A 512 5.06 -33.15 17.47
C PHE A 512 6.49 -33.44 17.95
N PRO A 513 6.85 -34.73 18.04
CA PRO A 513 8.17 -35.13 18.50
C PRO A 513 9.21 -34.88 17.42
N TRP A 514 10.05 -33.93 17.66
CA TRP A 514 11.31 -33.72 16.95
C TRP A 514 12.48 -33.95 17.89
N LEU A 515 13.65 -34.20 17.34
CA LEU A 515 14.81 -34.62 18.12
C LEU A 515 15.54 -33.43 18.77
N PRO A 516 15.25 -33.09 20.04
CA PRO A 516 16.03 -32.11 20.79
C PRO A 516 17.36 -32.76 21.23
N ASN A 517 18.29 -31.94 21.77
CA ASN A 517 19.40 -32.47 22.53
C ASN A 517 18.91 -33.04 23.88
N GLY A 518 19.42 -34.18 24.29
CA GLY A 518 19.07 -34.80 25.57
C GLY A 518 18.56 -36.23 25.41
N ALA A 519 17.30 -36.45 25.40
CA ALA A 519 16.70 -37.77 25.24
C ALA A 519 15.49 -37.70 24.26
N LEU A 520 15.11 -38.85 23.72
CA LEU A 520 13.82 -38.94 22.99
C LEU A 520 12.73 -38.79 24.03
N THR A 521 12.15 -37.61 24.15
CA THR A 521 11.16 -37.29 25.18
C THR A 521 9.75 -37.33 24.64
N ASN A 522 8.81 -37.64 25.49
CA ASN A 522 7.41 -37.38 25.28
C ASN A 522 7.11 -35.88 25.39
N ASP A 523 6.12 -35.40 24.66
CA ASP A 523 5.71 -33.98 24.66
C ASP A 523 5.47 -33.47 26.08
N GLY A 524 6.10 -32.35 26.46
CA GLY A 524 5.76 -31.62 27.67
C GLY A 524 6.50 -32.00 28.95
N GLY A 525 7.75 -32.43 28.89
CA GLY A 525 8.62 -32.43 30.07
C GLY A 525 8.49 -33.65 31.00
N GLY A 526 7.95 -34.72 30.54
CA GLY A 526 7.96 -36.02 31.25
C GLY A 526 9.14 -36.86 30.81
N THR A 527 9.67 -37.64 31.75
CA THR A 527 10.80 -38.55 31.68
C THR A 527 11.24 -39.08 30.30
N ALA A 528 12.47 -38.99 30.05
CA ALA A 528 13.42 -39.28 28.98
C ALA A 528 13.31 -40.62 28.22
N ASN A 529 12.14 -41.06 27.74
CA ASN A 529 12.03 -42.34 27.04
C ASN A 529 11.24 -42.18 25.72
N PRO A 530 11.68 -42.84 24.63
CA PRO A 530 10.95 -42.84 23.37
C PRO A 530 9.57 -43.49 23.56
N VAL A 531 8.57 -42.97 22.88
CA VAL A 531 7.25 -43.61 22.78
C VAL A 531 7.32 -44.72 21.73
N SER A 532 6.91 -45.95 22.09
CA SER A 532 6.99 -47.08 21.18
C SER A 532 6.21 -46.86 19.88
N GLY A 533 6.88 -47.03 18.75
CA GLY A 533 6.31 -46.87 17.41
C GLY A 533 6.17 -45.42 16.92
N ARG A 534 6.52 -44.45 17.73
CA ARG A 534 6.44 -43.04 17.35
C ARG A 534 7.61 -42.59 16.46
N LEU A 535 7.31 -41.81 15.44
CA LEU A 535 8.29 -41.26 14.52
C LEU A 535 8.85 -39.92 15.05
N TYR A 536 10.17 -39.78 15.08
CA TYR A 536 10.90 -38.57 15.48
C TYR A 536 11.70 -38.04 14.31
N THR A 537 11.63 -36.77 14.01
CA THR A 537 12.29 -36.14 12.85
C THR A 537 13.40 -35.19 13.30
N VAL A 538 14.53 -35.23 12.63
CA VAL A 538 15.62 -34.25 12.81
C VAL A 538 15.30 -32.97 12.05
N ARG A 539 15.16 -31.83 12.76
CA ARG A 539 14.69 -30.59 12.12
C ARG A 539 15.69 -29.42 12.11
N GLN A 540 16.67 -29.40 12.99
CA GLN A 540 17.55 -28.22 13.17
C GLN A 540 19.02 -28.43 12.84
N SER A 541 19.58 -29.50 13.30
CA SER A 541 21.01 -29.88 13.08
C SER A 541 21.11 -31.38 13.13
N ALA A 542 22.12 -31.96 12.47
CA ALA A 542 22.41 -33.39 12.57
C ALA A 542 22.46 -33.83 14.02
N LYS A 543 21.99 -35.02 14.30
CA LYS A 543 21.89 -35.58 15.65
C LYS A 543 22.59 -36.93 15.73
N THR A 544 23.34 -37.11 16.80
CA THR A 544 23.78 -38.44 17.22
C THR A 544 22.83 -38.97 18.29
N ILE A 545 22.20 -40.12 18.02
CA ILE A 545 21.22 -40.77 18.89
C ILE A 545 21.79 -42.08 19.38
N ILE A 546 21.83 -42.25 20.69
CA ILE A 546 22.28 -43.47 21.33
C ILE A 546 21.05 -44.15 21.96
N ILE A 547 20.78 -45.40 21.60
CA ILE A 547 19.68 -46.20 22.15
C ILE A 547 20.31 -47.43 22.80
N THR A 548 19.94 -47.69 24.06
CA THR A 548 20.46 -48.81 24.86
C THR A 548 19.37 -49.44 25.70
N GLY A 549 19.44 -50.75 25.90
CA GLY A 549 18.49 -51.51 26.70
C GLY A 549 17.10 -51.70 26.07
N GLY A 550 16.14 -52.07 26.90
CA GLY A 550 14.80 -52.43 26.46
C GLY A 550 14.66 -53.88 25.97
N THR A 551 13.47 -54.38 25.89
CA THR A 551 13.20 -55.71 25.31
C THR A 551 12.27 -55.59 24.12
N GLY A 552 12.48 -56.45 23.11
CA GLY A 552 11.70 -56.36 21.87
C GLY A 552 11.91 -55.07 21.08
N THR A 553 13.05 -54.40 21.33
CA THR A 553 13.34 -53.09 20.67
C THR A 553 13.66 -53.31 19.20
N GLN A 554 13.02 -52.54 18.35
CA GLN A 554 13.29 -52.45 16.92
C GLN A 554 13.44 -50.97 16.55
N ILE A 555 14.44 -50.65 15.74
CA ILE A 555 14.76 -49.32 15.34
C ILE A 555 14.61 -49.19 13.82
N ALA A 556 13.87 -48.21 13.36
CA ALA A 556 13.70 -47.90 11.95
C ALA A 556 14.21 -46.46 11.68
N ILE A 557 14.89 -46.26 10.56
CA ILE A 557 15.33 -44.96 10.06
C ILE A 557 14.63 -44.74 8.71
N ASP A 558 13.98 -43.61 8.53
CA ASP A 558 13.19 -43.25 7.34
C ASP A 558 12.21 -44.39 6.94
N GLY A 559 11.57 -44.95 7.95
CA GLY A 559 10.65 -46.07 7.79
C GLY A 559 11.28 -47.42 7.50
N THR A 560 12.59 -47.50 7.34
CA THR A 560 13.33 -48.74 7.06
C THR A 560 13.86 -49.36 8.35
N PRO A 561 13.46 -50.59 8.70
CA PRO A 561 14.02 -51.30 9.87
C PRO A 561 15.53 -51.50 9.76
N THR A 562 16.28 -51.10 10.79
CA THR A 562 17.74 -51.26 10.84
C THR A 562 18.17 -52.70 11.18
N GLY A 563 17.29 -53.53 11.69
CA GLY A 563 17.61 -54.84 12.24
C GLY A 563 18.34 -54.79 13.60
N LEU A 564 18.52 -53.59 14.17
CA LEU A 564 19.20 -53.39 15.45
C LEU A 564 18.17 -53.17 16.57
N SER A 565 18.51 -53.67 17.76
CA SER A 565 17.79 -53.43 19.01
C SER A 565 18.43 -52.35 19.90
N ALA A 566 19.65 -51.96 19.60
CA ALA A 566 20.40 -50.90 20.26
C ALA A 566 21.50 -50.39 19.31
N GLY A 567 22.03 -49.18 19.53
CA GLY A 567 23.12 -48.65 18.70
C GLY A 567 23.28 -47.14 18.82
N VAL A 568 24.23 -46.66 18.01
CA VAL A 568 24.51 -45.22 17.80
C VAL A 568 24.11 -44.88 16.36
N PHE A 569 23.20 -43.94 16.21
CA PHE A 569 22.65 -43.53 14.92
C PHE A 569 22.97 -42.04 14.69
N LYS A 570 23.53 -41.75 13.53
CA LYS A 570 23.72 -40.37 13.08
C LYS A 570 22.64 -40.05 12.05
N LEU A 571 21.86 -39.03 12.31
CA LEU A 571 20.79 -38.60 11.45
C LEU A 571 21.01 -37.15 10.99
N GLY A 572 20.90 -36.92 9.70
CA GLY A 572 20.88 -35.61 9.09
C GLY A 572 19.51 -34.89 9.24
N VAL A 573 19.47 -33.63 8.92
CA VAL A 573 18.22 -32.85 8.90
C VAL A 573 17.25 -33.44 7.87
N GLY A 574 16.01 -33.67 8.30
CA GLY A 574 14.96 -34.33 7.51
C GLY A 574 14.84 -35.83 7.73
N GLU A 575 15.88 -36.49 8.23
CA GLU A 575 15.82 -37.93 8.52
C GLU A 575 14.99 -38.23 9.78
N THR A 576 14.40 -39.40 9.81
CA THR A 576 13.48 -39.83 10.87
C THR A 576 13.98 -41.09 11.59
N ILE A 577 13.61 -41.22 12.86
CA ILE A 577 13.82 -42.46 13.64
C ILE A 577 12.53 -42.86 14.37
N ALA A 578 12.23 -44.13 14.34
CA ALA A 578 11.19 -44.75 15.16
C ALA A 578 11.75 -45.89 15.98
N VAL A 579 11.33 -45.99 17.24
CA VAL A 579 11.75 -47.06 18.16
C VAL A 579 10.52 -47.79 18.66
N THR A 580 10.39 -49.06 18.31
CA THR A 580 9.29 -49.94 18.78
C THR A 580 9.88 -50.88 19.84
N TYR A 581 9.19 -51.11 20.94
CA TYR A 581 9.65 -51.96 22.03
C TYR A 581 8.54 -52.53 22.89
N SER A 582 8.82 -53.59 23.62
CA SER A 582 7.95 -54.16 24.65
C SER A 582 8.31 -53.70 26.07
N SER A 583 9.60 -53.40 26.34
CA SER A 583 10.01 -52.61 27.53
C SER A 583 10.91 -51.45 27.11
N THR A 584 10.75 -50.31 27.78
CA THR A 584 11.32 -49.02 27.40
C THR A 584 12.85 -49.01 27.36
N PRO A 585 13.52 -48.69 26.24
CA PRO A 585 14.94 -48.47 26.15
C PRO A 585 15.31 -47.10 26.68
N THR A 586 16.59 -46.92 27.01
CA THR A 586 17.17 -45.61 27.32
C THR A 586 17.66 -44.96 26.04
N SER A 587 17.39 -43.66 25.86
CA SER A 587 17.92 -42.88 24.73
C SER A 587 18.72 -41.65 25.19
N LYS A 588 19.74 -41.31 24.42
CA LYS A 588 20.49 -40.05 24.54
C LYS A 588 20.62 -39.42 23.17
N VAL A 589 20.34 -38.14 23.07
CA VAL A 589 20.41 -37.35 21.81
C VAL A 589 21.34 -36.18 22.01
N SER A 590 22.30 -35.98 21.11
CA SER A 590 23.19 -34.82 21.07
C SER A 590 23.25 -34.23 19.67
N ALA A 591 23.47 -32.92 19.56
CA ALA A 591 23.88 -32.31 18.30
C ALA A 591 25.27 -32.78 17.91
N ASP A 592 25.49 -32.99 16.64
CA ASP A 592 26.84 -33.24 16.08
C ASP A 592 27.60 -31.94 15.92
#